data_7337f20666ed74736092c28d5c22cd04
#
_entry.id   7337f20666ed74736092c28d5c22cd04
#
_cell.length_a   1.000
_cell.length_b   1.000
_cell.length_c   1.000
_cell.angle_alpha   90.00
_cell.angle_beta   90.00
_cell.angle_gamma   90.00
#
_symmetry.space_group_name_H-M   'P 1'
#
loop_
_entity.id
_entity.type
_entity.pdbx_description
1 polymer ?
#
loop_
_entity_poly.entity_id
_entity_poly.type
_entity_poly.pdbx_seq_one_letter_code
_entity_poly.pdbx_strand_id
1 'polypeptide(L)'
;MQASAARFDEGHLTIPPDLKRQFKLARRALRRSAPPSIEIISALPHWVELLIPCTREAAQTTQSLFAKLEDDLSDEMRTTIGAALRELLFNAVEWGGQLDPSRKVRVARMRGTRMLLYHVTDPGSGFSFKGLSHASIEQTSAKAIARVAVVRDQLGMRPGGFGIAMARAMADELLYNEAQNEVIFVKYLKAPADPSRPLSFGKNT
;
A
#
# COMPACT_ATOMS: atom_id res chain seq x y z
N MET A 1 41.15 -9.98 -22.78
CA MET A 1 40.02 -10.20 -21.86
C MET A 1 38.88 -9.32 -22.34
N GLN A 2 37.95 -9.87 -23.11
CA GLN A 2 36.76 -9.16 -23.61
C GLN A 2 35.63 -9.38 -22.62
N ALA A 3 35.10 -8.28 -22.02
CA ALA A 3 33.94 -8.31 -21.20
C ALA A 3 32.70 -8.56 -22.07
N SER A 4 32.05 -9.68 -21.83
CA SER A 4 30.77 -10.05 -22.42
C SER A 4 29.67 -9.10 -21.91
N ALA A 5 29.20 -8.22 -22.81
CA ALA A 5 28.01 -7.43 -22.56
C ALA A 5 26.80 -8.36 -22.56
N ALA A 6 26.14 -8.50 -21.42
CA ALA A 6 24.86 -9.17 -21.32
C ALA A 6 23.84 -8.38 -22.16
N ARG A 7 23.36 -8.98 -23.25
CA ARG A 7 22.21 -8.49 -24.01
C ARG A 7 20.98 -8.74 -23.14
N PHE A 8 20.33 -7.66 -22.70
CA PHE A 8 18.96 -7.73 -22.23
C PHE A 8 18.07 -8.00 -23.45
N ASP A 9 17.58 -9.23 -23.51
CA ASP A 9 16.55 -9.61 -24.46
C ASP A 9 15.27 -8.84 -24.09
N GLU A 10 14.75 -8.01 -25.01
CA GLU A 10 13.46 -7.33 -24.85
C GLU A 10 12.35 -8.37 -24.95
N GLY A 11 12.24 -9.19 -23.91
CA GLY A 11 11.13 -10.11 -23.76
C GLY A 11 9.84 -9.29 -23.69
N HIS A 12 9.05 -9.35 -24.72
CA HIS A 12 7.69 -8.83 -24.76
C HIS A 12 6.94 -9.35 -23.52
N LEU A 13 6.77 -8.49 -22.53
CA LEU A 13 5.99 -8.79 -21.33
C LEU A 13 4.54 -8.97 -21.78
N THR A 14 4.17 -10.20 -22.08
CA THR A 14 2.80 -10.53 -22.49
C THR A 14 1.92 -10.44 -21.26
N ILE A 15 1.20 -9.31 -21.14
CA ILE A 15 0.25 -9.08 -20.06
C ILE A 15 -0.90 -10.08 -20.25
N PRO A 16 -1.20 -10.91 -19.22
CA PRO A 16 -2.34 -11.85 -19.27
C PRO A 16 -3.62 -11.13 -19.68
N PRO A 17 -4.47 -11.75 -20.54
CA PRO A 17 -5.72 -11.14 -21.02
C PRO A 17 -6.64 -10.68 -19.89
N ASP A 18 -6.69 -11.44 -18.80
CA ASP A 18 -7.50 -11.14 -17.62
C ASP A 18 -7.04 -9.87 -16.91
N LEU A 19 -5.73 -9.66 -16.79
CA LEU A 19 -5.17 -8.43 -16.23
C LEU A 19 -5.50 -7.21 -17.09
N LYS A 20 -5.46 -7.36 -18.44
CA LYS A 20 -5.89 -6.29 -19.36
C LYS A 20 -7.37 -5.94 -19.20
N ARG A 21 -8.22 -6.95 -18.97
CA ARG A 21 -9.66 -6.77 -18.78
C ARG A 21 -9.95 -6.06 -17.45
N GLN A 22 -9.35 -6.51 -16.36
CA GLN A 22 -9.46 -5.90 -15.03
C GLN A 22 -9.01 -4.44 -15.06
N PHE A 23 -7.92 -4.17 -15.75
CA PHE A 23 -7.38 -2.83 -15.92
C PHE A 23 -8.30 -1.90 -16.70
N LYS A 24 -8.92 -2.42 -17.77
CA LYS A 24 -9.91 -1.66 -18.55
C LYS A 24 -11.15 -1.34 -17.70
N LEU A 25 -11.57 -2.26 -16.84
CA LEU A 25 -12.68 -2.08 -15.90
C LEU A 25 -12.31 -1.07 -14.80
N ALA A 26 -11.13 -1.21 -14.18
CA ALA A 26 -10.63 -0.30 -13.15
C ALA A 26 -10.45 1.12 -13.71
N ARG A 27 -9.84 1.28 -14.88
CA ARG A 27 -9.70 2.58 -15.57
C ARG A 27 -11.04 3.22 -15.92
N ARG A 28 -12.03 2.40 -16.29
CA ARG A 28 -13.41 2.87 -16.56
C ARG A 28 -14.12 3.25 -15.27
N ALA A 29 -13.93 2.50 -14.19
CA ALA A 29 -14.45 2.79 -12.86
C ALA A 29 -13.83 4.07 -12.29
N LEU A 30 -12.50 4.25 -12.42
CA LEU A 30 -11.78 5.48 -12.06
C LEU A 30 -12.37 6.71 -12.75
N ARG A 31 -12.51 6.66 -14.07
CA ARG A 31 -13.05 7.80 -14.84
C ARG A 31 -14.51 8.11 -14.55
N ARG A 32 -15.29 7.14 -14.03
CA ARG A 32 -16.70 7.31 -13.70
C ARG A 32 -16.97 7.65 -12.24
N SER A 33 -16.09 7.23 -11.33
CA SER A 33 -16.30 7.29 -9.88
C SER A 33 -15.25 8.11 -9.15
N ALA A 34 -14.13 8.48 -9.81
CA ALA A 34 -13.16 9.36 -9.20
C ALA A 34 -13.76 10.77 -9.16
N PRO A 35 -13.83 11.42 -7.99
CA PRO A 35 -14.09 12.85 -7.96
C PRO A 35 -13.06 13.54 -8.87
N PRO A 36 -13.41 14.64 -9.54
CA PRO A 36 -12.54 15.32 -10.50
C PRO A 36 -11.19 15.78 -9.93
N SER A 37 -11.02 15.60 -8.63
CA SER A 37 -9.81 15.95 -7.86
C SER A 37 -8.71 14.86 -7.82
N ILE A 38 -8.99 13.60 -8.21
CA ILE A 38 -7.97 12.55 -8.29
C ILE A 38 -7.33 12.56 -9.67
N GLU A 39 -6.04 12.83 -9.73
CA GLU A 39 -5.28 12.83 -10.98
C GLU A 39 -4.63 11.46 -11.20
N ILE A 40 -4.80 10.91 -12.40
CA ILE A 40 -4.16 9.67 -12.82
C ILE A 40 -2.87 10.01 -13.55
N ILE A 41 -1.72 9.78 -12.90
CA ILE A 41 -0.40 9.98 -13.49
C ILE A 41 -0.02 8.81 -14.39
N SER A 42 -0.27 7.59 -13.92
CA SER A 42 -0.04 6.38 -14.68
C SER A 42 -1.14 5.35 -14.45
N ALA A 43 -1.47 4.60 -15.48
CA ALA A 43 -2.46 3.53 -15.43
C ALA A 43 -2.01 2.35 -16.31
N LEU A 44 -0.78 1.88 -16.09
CA LEU A 44 -0.26 0.66 -16.71
C LEU A 44 -0.65 -0.57 -15.88
N PRO A 45 -0.79 -1.75 -16.46
CA PRO A 45 -1.23 -2.95 -15.74
C PRO A 45 -0.41 -3.30 -14.51
N HIS A 46 0.89 -3.02 -14.53
CA HIS A 46 1.81 -3.28 -13.44
C HIS A 46 2.22 -2.03 -12.67
N TRP A 47 1.80 -0.83 -13.11
CA TRP A 47 2.11 0.44 -12.48
C TRP A 47 0.93 1.40 -12.56
N VAL A 48 0.27 1.64 -11.42
CA VAL A 48 -0.77 2.65 -11.27
C VAL A 48 -0.26 3.72 -10.33
N GLU A 49 -0.41 4.97 -10.73
CA GLU A 49 0.04 6.10 -9.95
C GLU A 49 -1.00 7.21 -9.97
N LEU A 50 -1.31 7.72 -8.79
CA LEU A 50 -2.35 8.71 -8.54
C LEU A 50 -1.79 9.87 -7.72
N LEU A 51 -2.29 11.10 -8.00
CA LEU A 51 -2.24 12.22 -7.07
C LEU A 51 -3.63 12.43 -6.52
N ILE A 52 -3.77 12.33 -5.20
CA ILE A 52 -5.04 12.46 -4.51
C ILE A 52 -5.03 13.68 -3.59
N PRO A 53 -6.13 14.46 -3.50
CA PRO A 53 -6.22 15.53 -2.54
C PRO A 53 -6.18 14.98 -1.12
N CYS A 54 -5.68 15.76 -0.17
CA CYS A 54 -5.58 15.36 1.23
C CYS A 54 -6.95 15.40 1.90
N THR A 55 -7.86 14.53 1.47
CA THR A 55 -9.18 14.32 2.06
C THR A 55 -9.42 12.86 2.39
N ARG A 56 -10.24 12.60 3.42
CA ARG A 56 -10.61 11.21 3.79
C ARG A 56 -11.35 10.50 2.68
N GLU A 57 -12.20 11.21 1.95
CA GLU A 57 -12.98 10.68 0.83
C GLU A 57 -12.05 10.20 -0.31
N ALA A 58 -11.04 11.01 -0.67
CA ALA A 58 -10.06 10.63 -1.68
C ALA A 58 -9.23 9.41 -1.26
N ALA A 59 -8.81 9.34 0.01
CA ALA A 59 -8.10 8.17 0.55
C ALA A 59 -8.98 6.91 0.48
N GLN A 60 -10.25 6.99 0.88
CA GLN A 60 -11.20 5.88 0.84
C GLN A 60 -11.49 5.43 -0.59
N THR A 61 -11.67 6.36 -1.52
CA THR A 61 -11.88 6.06 -2.94
C THR A 61 -10.66 5.36 -3.52
N THR A 62 -9.46 5.82 -3.20
CA THR A 62 -8.20 5.21 -3.64
C THR A 62 -8.02 3.81 -3.08
N GLN A 63 -8.30 3.59 -1.79
CA GLN A 63 -8.31 2.25 -1.19
C GLN A 63 -9.27 1.30 -1.90
N SER A 64 -10.50 1.75 -2.14
CA SER A 64 -11.52 0.95 -2.82
C SER A 64 -11.14 0.61 -4.26
N LEU A 65 -10.43 1.51 -4.94
CA LEU A 65 -9.92 1.27 -6.27
C LEU A 65 -8.83 0.21 -6.27
N PHE A 66 -7.83 0.34 -5.41
CA PHE A 66 -6.74 -0.62 -5.35
C PHE A 66 -7.23 -2.00 -4.90
N ALA A 67 -8.22 -2.07 -3.99
CA ALA A 67 -8.85 -3.34 -3.63
C ALA A 67 -9.46 -4.08 -4.83
N LYS A 68 -9.99 -3.35 -5.83
CA LYS A 68 -10.50 -3.95 -7.08
C LYS A 68 -9.39 -4.40 -8.03
N LEU A 69 -8.17 -3.88 -7.88
CA LEU A 69 -7.01 -4.32 -8.66
C LEU A 69 -6.37 -5.58 -8.11
N GLU A 70 -6.75 -6.00 -6.90
CA GLU A 70 -6.22 -7.15 -6.18
C GLU A 70 -7.26 -8.30 -6.08
N ASP A 71 -8.27 -8.34 -6.96
CA ASP A 71 -9.34 -9.33 -6.92
C ASP A 71 -8.86 -10.76 -7.28
N ASP A 72 -7.65 -10.90 -7.84
CA ASP A 72 -6.97 -12.16 -8.07
C ASP A 72 -6.27 -12.75 -6.83
N LEU A 73 -6.18 -11.98 -5.74
CA LEU A 73 -5.60 -12.44 -4.49
C LEU A 73 -6.63 -13.13 -3.59
N SER A 74 -6.16 -13.97 -2.66
CA SER A 74 -7.05 -14.56 -1.64
C SER A 74 -7.70 -13.49 -0.77
N ASP A 75 -8.87 -13.80 -0.21
CA ASP A 75 -9.61 -12.88 0.67
C ASP A 75 -8.79 -12.43 1.88
N GLU A 76 -8.02 -13.35 2.47
CA GLU A 76 -7.10 -13.04 3.56
C GLU A 76 -6.04 -12.03 3.14
N MET A 77 -5.42 -12.23 1.99
CA MET A 77 -4.39 -11.34 1.45
C MET A 77 -4.97 -9.95 1.14
N ARG A 78 -6.14 -9.91 0.49
CA ARG A 78 -6.84 -8.65 0.18
C ARG A 78 -7.21 -7.88 1.44
N THR A 79 -7.71 -8.57 2.46
CA THR A 79 -8.06 -7.96 3.75
C THR A 79 -6.82 -7.37 4.43
N THR A 80 -5.74 -8.14 4.48
CA THR A 80 -4.47 -7.71 5.07
C THR A 80 -3.90 -6.48 4.36
N ILE A 81 -3.78 -6.54 3.04
CA ILE A 81 -3.26 -5.42 2.23
C ILE A 81 -4.17 -4.21 2.33
N GLY A 82 -5.49 -4.42 2.24
CA GLY A 82 -6.47 -3.33 2.32
C GLY A 82 -6.45 -2.60 3.64
N ALA A 83 -6.28 -3.32 4.76
CA ALA A 83 -6.16 -2.72 6.09
C ALA A 83 -4.86 -1.91 6.23
N ALA A 84 -3.72 -2.46 5.80
CA ALA A 84 -2.44 -1.75 5.82
C ALA A 84 -2.48 -0.49 4.95
N LEU A 85 -2.94 -0.60 3.71
CA LEU A 85 -3.04 0.52 2.78
C LEU A 85 -3.96 1.62 3.32
N ARG A 86 -5.08 1.25 3.94
CA ARG A 86 -5.97 2.21 4.59
C ARG A 86 -5.23 3.05 5.61
N GLU A 87 -4.51 2.41 6.55
CA GLU A 87 -3.78 3.13 7.59
C GLU A 87 -2.71 4.07 7.01
N LEU A 88 -1.97 3.62 6.00
CA LEU A 88 -0.96 4.44 5.33
C LEU A 88 -1.57 5.65 4.61
N LEU A 89 -2.67 5.46 3.86
CA LEU A 89 -3.35 6.54 3.16
C LEU A 89 -3.97 7.56 4.13
N PHE A 90 -4.62 7.09 5.20
CA PHE A 90 -5.22 7.99 6.18
C PHE A 90 -4.13 8.77 6.94
N ASN A 91 -3.02 8.14 7.30
CA ASN A 91 -1.89 8.86 7.88
C ASN A 91 -1.35 9.94 6.94
N ALA A 92 -1.18 9.62 5.66
CA ALA A 92 -0.68 10.56 4.66
C ALA A 92 -1.61 11.78 4.49
N VAL A 93 -2.95 11.58 4.40
CA VAL A 93 -3.89 12.69 4.21
C VAL A 93 -4.17 13.47 5.50
N GLU A 94 -4.23 12.80 6.66
CA GLU A 94 -4.57 13.43 7.94
C GLU A 94 -3.38 14.16 8.57
N TRP A 95 -2.22 13.51 8.62
CA TRP A 95 -1.04 14.05 9.28
C TRP A 95 -0.09 14.75 8.32
N GLY A 96 0.28 14.10 7.25
CA GLY A 96 1.15 14.69 6.23
C GLY A 96 0.47 15.83 5.48
N GLY A 97 -0.76 15.62 5.05
CA GLY A 97 -1.56 16.57 4.30
C GLY A 97 -2.37 17.54 5.13
N GLN A 98 -2.57 17.26 6.45
CA GLN A 98 -3.38 18.07 7.39
C GLN A 98 -4.83 18.25 6.93
N LEU A 99 -5.38 17.29 6.19
CA LEU A 99 -6.71 17.33 5.57
C LEU A 99 -6.94 18.56 4.68
N ASP A 100 -5.89 19.18 4.18
CA ASP A 100 -5.97 20.31 3.25
C ASP A 100 -6.20 19.80 1.82
N PRO A 101 -7.37 20.03 1.20
CA PRO A 101 -7.68 19.53 -0.14
C PRO A 101 -6.81 20.15 -1.25
N SER A 102 -6.13 21.26 -0.99
CA SER A 102 -5.19 21.87 -1.93
C SER A 102 -3.85 21.13 -2.02
N ARG A 103 -3.50 20.38 -0.97
CA ARG A 103 -2.30 19.54 -0.91
C ARG A 103 -2.60 18.15 -1.46
N LYS A 104 -1.59 17.48 -1.97
CA LYS A 104 -1.77 16.17 -2.61
C LYS A 104 -0.83 15.12 -2.05
N VAL A 105 -1.37 13.92 -1.86
CA VAL A 105 -0.62 12.70 -1.60
C VAL A 105 -0.39 11.99 -2.92
N ARG A 106 0.83 11.53 -3.15
CA ARG A 106 1.19 10.67 -4.28
C ARG A 106 1.10 9.22 -3.84
N VAL A 107 0.39 8.43 -4.61
CA VAL A 107 0.21 7.00 -4.32
C VAL A 107 0.53 6.20 -5.57
N ALA A 108 1.50 5.30 -5.48
CA ALA A 108 1.79 4.35 -6.55
C ALA A 108 1.56 2.92 -6.09
N ARG A 109 1.10 2.09 -7.02
CA ARG A 109 0.97 0.64 -6.89
C ARG A 109 1.80 -0.02 -7.98
N MET A 110 2.68 -0.90 -7.60
CA MET A 110 3.43 -1.76 -8.52
C MET A 110 3.07 -3.22 -8.27
N ARG A 111 2.72 -3.93 -9.33
CA ARG A 111 2.38 -5.35 -9.31
C ARG A 111 3.38 -6.14 -10.14
N GLY A 112 4.16 -6.97 -9.50
CA GLY A 112 4.98 -8.01 -10.12
C GLY A 112 4.34 -9.38 -9.98
N THR A 113 4.96 -10.40 -10.55
CA THR A 113 4.49 -11.80 -10.46
C THR A 113 4.57 -12.36 -9.04
N ARG A 114 5.54 -11.90 -8.24
CA ARG A 114 5.83 -12.42 -6.90
C ARG A 114 5.82 -11.34 -5.82
N MET A 115 5.42 -10.11 -6.17
CA MET A 115 5.50 -8.98 -5.27
C MET A 115 4.41 -7.95 -5.63
N LEU A 116 3.82 -7.38 -4.59
CA LEU A 116 2.98 -6.20 -4.65
C LEU A 116 3.63 -5.12 -3.79
N LEU A 117 3.72 -3.92 -4.35
CA LEU A 117 4.29 -2.76 -3.66
C LEU A 117 3.31 -1.59 -3.73
N TYR A 118 3.13 -0.92 -2.60
CA TYR A 118 2.52 0.41 -2.54
C TYR A 118 3.55 1.42 -2.06
N HIS A 119 3.62 2.54 -2.76
CA HIS A 119 4.46 3.67 -2.41
C HIS A 119 3.55 4.87 -2.14
N VAL A 120 3.63 5.45 -0.95
CA VAL A 120 2.83 6.59 -0.53
C VAL A 120 3.77 7.71 -0.12
N THR A 121 3.64 8.87 -0.75
CA THR A 121 4.39 10.08 -0.43
C THR A 121 3.40 11.18 -0.02
N ASP A 122 3.53 11.67 1.19
CA ASP A 122 2.73 12.78 1.68
C ASP A 122 3.45 14.13 1.53
N PRO A 123 2.71 15.25 1.48
CA PRO A 123 3.29 16.58 1.30
C PRO A 123 3.81 17.20 2.60
N GLY A 124 3.86 16.46 3.71
CA GLY A 124 4.32 16.94 5.00
C GLY A 124 5.85 17.01 5.10
N SER A 125 6.32 17.62 6.17
CA SER A 125 7.75 17.65 6.51
C SER A 125 8.24 16.33 7.11
N GLY A 126 7.35 15.35 7.22
CA GLY A 126 7.63 14.09 7.89
C GLY A 126 7.47 14.16 9.40
N PHE A 127 7.92 13.10 10.09
CA PHE A 127 7.82 12.99 11.54
C PHE A 127 9.03 12.24 12.10
N SER A 128 9.18 12.25 13.42
CA SER A 128 10.20 11.44 14.09
C SER A 128 9.54 10.34 14.91
N PHE A 129 9.95 9.10 14.69
CA PHE A 129 9.49 7.98 15.50
C PHE A 129 9.80 8.12 16.99
N LYS A 130 10.88 8.84 17.34
CA LYS A 130 11.30 9.03 18.73
C LYS A 130 10.38 9.94 19.55
N GLY A 131 9.52 10.74 18.92
CA GLY A 131 8.66 11.73 19.55
C GLY A 131 7.17 11.37 19.61
N LEU A 132 6.75 10.24 19.07
CA LEU A 132 5.32 9.89 18.95
C LEU A 132 4.78 9.22 20.22
N SER A 133 4.57 10.00 21.29
CA SER A 133 3.93 9.49 22.52
C SER A 133 2.48 9.02 22.32
N HIS A 134 1.80 9.55 21.32
CA HIS A 134 0.40 9.27 20.94
C HIS A 134 0.24 8.16 19.90
N ALA A 135 1.32 7.49 19.52
CA ALA A 135 1.31 6.37 18.58
C ALA A 135 2.21 5.22 19.04
N SER A 136 1.83 4.00 18.72
CA SER A 136 2.66 2.82 18.88
C SER A 136 3.21 2.40 17.53
N ILE A 137 4.53 2.25 17.43
CA ILE A 137 5.24 1.93 16.19
C ILE A 137 5.63 0.45 16.16
N GLU A 138 5.98 -0.10 17.32
CA GLU A 138 6.55 -1.45 17.42
C GLU A 138 5.70 -2.41 18.26
N GLN A 139 4.79 -1.90 19.10
CA GLN A 139 4.10 -2.73 20.08
C GLN A 139 2.59 -2.61 19.99
N THR A 140 1.93 -3.75 19.88
CA THR A 140 0.47 -3.91 19.95
C THR A 140 0.02 -4.56 21.27
N SER A 141 0.86 -4.54 22.31
CA SER A 141 0.51 -5.09 23.62
C SER A 141 -0.62 -4.30 24.27
N ALA A 142 -1.43 -4.93 25.13
CA ALA A 142 -2.53 -4.30 25.84
C ALA A 142 -2.06 -3.06 26.64
N LYS A 143 -0.85 -3.11 27.22
CA LYS A 143 -0.26 -1.97 27.96
C LYS A 143 0.09 -0.80 27.02
N ALA A 144 0.62 -1.08 25.83
CA ALA A 144 0.90 -0.05 24.82
C ALA A 144 -0.39 0.58 24.31
N ILE A 145 -1.43 -0.23 24.08
CA ILE A 145 -2.77 0.22 23.69
C ILE A 145 -3.36 1.18 24.72
N ALA A 146 -3.37 0.78 26.00
CA ALA A 146 -3.89 1.61 27.07
C ALA A 146 -3.13 2.94 27.18
N ARG A 147 -1.80 2.92 27.12
CA ARG A 147 -0.96 4.13 27.19
C ARG A 147 -1.27 5.11 26.04
N VAL A 148 -1.31 4.60 24.79
CA VAL A 148 -1.59 5.44 23.62
C VAL A 148 -3.00 6.01 23.69
N ALA A 149 -4.00 5.23 24.13
CA ALA A 149 -5.37 5.68 24.28
C ALA A 149 -5.48 6.85 25.25
N VAL A 150 -4.84 6.75 26.44
CA VAL A 150 -4.83 7.82 27.43
C VAL A 150 -4.19 9.10 26.89
N VAL A 151 -3.02 9.00 26.25
CA VAL A 151 -2.34 10.18 25.66
C VAL A 151 -3.19 10.84 24.59
N ARG A 152 -3.85 10.05 23.73
CA ARG A 152 -4.71 10.59 22.67
C ARG A 152 -5.96 11.26 23.21
N ASP A 153 -6.57 10.69 24.25
CA ASP A 153 -7.71 11.29 24.95
C ASP A 153 -7.33 12.65 25.55
N GLN A 154 -6.19 12.73 26.25
CA GLN A 154 -5.67 13.98 26.81
C GLN A 154 -5.39 15.05 25.74
N LEU A 155 -5.04 14.65 24.52
CA LEU A 155 -4.79 15.54 23.39
C LEU A 155 -6.05 15.83 22.56
N GLY A 156 -7.22 15.32 22.94
CA GLY A 156 -8.47 15.47 22.18
C GLY A 156 -8.43 14.79 20.80
N MET A 157 -7.60 13.78 20.63
CA MET A 157 -7.41 13.08 19.37
C MET A 157 -8.40 11.91 19.25
N ARG A 158 -8.83 11.60 18.03
CA ARG A 158 -9.63 10.39 17.78
C ARG A 158 -8.92 9.12 18.28
N PRO A 159 -9.65 8.06 18.69
CA PRO A 159 -9.06 6.76 19.01
C PRO A 159 -8.18 6.25 17.85
N GLY A 160 -7.05 5.59 18.17
CA GLY A 160 -6.12 5.07 17.16
C GLY A 160 -4.68 5.10 17.62
N GLY A 161 -3.74 5.41 16.72
CA GLY A 161 -2.31 5.49 17.03
C GLY A 161 -1.56 4.17 16.81
N PHE A 162 -2.20 3.16 16.23
CA PHE A 162 -1.62 1.84 15.93
C PHE A 162 -1.44 1.57 14.44
N GLY A 163 -1.82 2.52 13.57
CA GLY A 163 -1.83 2.34 12.12
C GLY A 163 -0.47 1.92 11.57
N ILE A 164 0.62 2.55 12.02
CA ILE A 164 1.98 2.22 11.59
C ILE A 164 2.37 0.81 12.10
N ALA A 165 2.09 0.49 13.38
CA ALA A 165 2.37 -0.84 13.92
C ALA A 165 1.57 -1.94 13.20
N MET A 166 0.31 -1.67 12.89
CA MET A 166 -0.54 -2.58 12.10
C MET A 166 0.01 -2.76 10.68
N ALA A 167 0.32 -1.66 9.98
CA ALA A 167 0.88 -1.74 8.63
C ALA A 167 2.21 -2.52 8.63
N ARG A 168 3.06 -2.32 9.64
CA ARG A 168 4.31 -3.06 9.82
C ARG A 168 4.09 -4.55 10.05
N ALA A 169 3.12 -4.93 10.89
CA ALA A 169 2.79 -6.33 11.15
C ALA A 169 2.18 -7.04 9.92
N MET A 170 1.57 -6.30 9.03
CA MET A 170 0.93 -6.81 7.81
C MET A 170 1.86 -6.85 6.60
N ALA A 171 2.90 -6.02 6.58
CA ALA A 171 3.90 -5.97 5.53
C ALA A 171 4.92 -7.11 5.67
N ASP A 172 5.49 -7.54 4.55
CA ASP A 172 6.73 -8.32 4.57
C ASP A 172 7.93 -7.37 4.69
N GLU A 173 7.82 -6.17 4.06
CA GLU A 173 8.74 -5.05 4.28
C GLU A 173 7.97 -3.74 4.36
N LEU A 174 8.36 -2.87 5.30
CA LEU A 174 7.84 -1.51 5.45
C LEU A 174 9.02 -0.56 5.62
N LEU A 175 9.26 0.25 4.59
CA LEU A 175 10.42 1.13 4.49
C LEU A 175 9.96 2.59 4.50
N TYR A 176 10.68 3.43 5.25
CA TYR A 176 10.48 4.87 5.26
C TYR A 176 11.73 5.58 4.77
N ASN A 177 11.56 6.73 4.12
CA ASN A 177 12.67 7.63 3.86
C ASN A 177 13.16 8.31 5.16
N GLU A 178 14.25 9.06 5.09
CA GLU A 178 14.84 9.74 6.25
C GLU A 178 13.89 10.76 6.91
N ALA A 179 13.12 11.49 6.10
CA ALA A 179 12.14 12.46 6.57
C ALA A 179 10.88 11.81 7.11
N GLN A 180 10.61 10.53 6.75
CA GLN A 180 9.43 9.77 7.15
C GLN A 180 8.10 10.35 6.63
N ASN A 181 8.15 11.01 5.48
CA ASN A 181 6.99 11.44 4.70
C ASN A 181 6.77 10.59 3.44
N GLU A 182 7.53 9.52 3.31
CA GLU A 182 7.47 8.59 2.21
C GLU A 182 7.59 7.17 2.75
N VAL A 183 6.66 6.30 2.37
CA VAL A 183 6.61 4.91 2.84
C VAL A 183 6.40 3.95 1.68
N ILE A 184 7.16 2.87 1.69
CA ILE A 184 7.02 1.73 0.78
C ILE A 184 6.54 0.53 1.59
N PHE A 185 5.36 0.02 1.25
CA PHE A 185 4.80 -1.23 1.75
C PHE A 185 5.03 -2.32 0.70
N VAL A 186 5.65 -3.41 1.09
CA VAL A 186 5.91 -4.57 0.23
C VAL A 186 5.19 -5.79 0.78
N LYS A 187 4.54 -6.53 -0.11
CA LYS A 187 3.95 -7.83 0.15
C LYS A 187 4.43 -8.85 -0.87
N TYR A 188 5.07 -9.92 -0.41
CA TYR A 188 5.46 -11.02 -1.26
C TYR A 188 4.27 -11.93 -1.53
N LEU A 189 4.11 -12.28 -2.80
CA LEU A 189 3.03 -13.13 -3.28
C LEU A 189 3.59 -14.52 -3.48
N LYS A 190 2.87 -15.53 -2.98
CA LYS A 190 3.21 -16.92 -3.29
C LYS A 190 3.09 -17.10 -4.79
N ALA A 191 4.07 -17.74 -5.41
CA ALA A 191 3.93 -18.15 -6.80
C ALA A 191 2.65 -18.98 -6.94
N PRO A 192 1.87 -18.83 -8.03
CA PRO A 192 0.77 -19.74 -8.33
C PRO A 192 1.30 -21.17 -8.17
N ALA A 193 0.57 -22.03 -7.46
CA ALA A 193 0.94 -23.42 -7.34
C ALA A 193 1.05 -23.97 -8.76
N ASP A 194 2.22 -24.48 -9.13
CA ASP A 194 2.41 -25.12 -10.44
C ASP A 194 1.52 -26.37 -10.46
N PRO A 195 0.44 -26.38 -11.27
CA PRO A 195 -0.46 -27.52 -11.31
C PRO A 195 0.19 -28.80 -11.80
N SER A 196 1.39 -28.72 -12.37
CA SER A 196 2.18 -29.87 -12.85
C SER A 196 3.10 -30.47 -11.76
N ARG A 197 3.25 -29.82 -10.58
CA ARG A 197 4.09 -30.30 -9.50
C ARG A 197 3.29 -31.23 -8.59
N PRO A 198 3.56 -32.55 -8.54
CA PRO A 198 2.86 -33.46 -7.66
C PRO A 198 3.10 -33.04 -6.20
N LEU A 199 2.05 -33.07 -5.40
CA LEU A 199 2.12 -32.84 -3.95
C LEU A 199 3.09 -33.87 -3.33
N SER A 200 4.26 -33.44 -2.93
CA SER A 200 5.18 -34.29 -2.14
C SER A 200 4.62 -34.40 -0.73
N PHE A 201 3.86 -35.48 -0.48
CA PHE A 201 3.57 -35.88 0.89
C PHE A 201 4.87 -36.30 1.55
N GLY A 202 5.36 -35.50 2.48
CA GLY A 202 6.49 -35.87 3.32
C GLY A 202 6.17 -37.13 4.03
N LYS A 203 6.93 -38.20 3.76
CA LYS A 203 6.94 -39.40 4.59
C LYS A 203 7.57 -39.05 5.93
N ASN A 204 6.74 -38.95 6.97
CA ASN A 204 7.25 -38.99 8.34
C ASN A 204 7.82 -40.37 8.57
N THR A 205 9.09 -40.46 8.78
CA THR A 205 9.78 -41.57 9.46
C THR A 205 10.38 -41.05 10.76
#